data_5d8c1ab32691f667104ae5316a35b324
#
_entry.id   5d8c1ab32691f667104ae5316a35b324
#
_cell.length_a   1.000
_cell.length_b   1.000
_cell.length_c   1.000
_cell.angle_alpha   90.00
_cell.angle_beta   90.00
_cell.angle_gamma   90.00
#
_symmetry.space_group_name_H-M   'P 1'
#
loop_
_entity.id
_entity.type
_entity.pdbx_description
1 polymer ?
#
loop_
_entity_poly.entity_id
_entity_poly.type
_entity_poly.pdbx_seq_one_letter_code
_entity_poly.pdbx_strand_id
1 'polypeptide(L)'
;MSDSVAVPIAGAVVLGGSGGSANPEELLLAATAACFVNTWAIFLKKLAVPYSEPSLSASCEVGPDPAGGFRVTALALRARVPADVLGAHRPAVEKTLSLAEKYCIVSKVVRAGVPMKVEIEET
;
A
#
# COMPACT_ATOMS: atom_id res chain seq x y z
N MET A 1 -16.81 4.78 15.64
CA MET A 1 -15.52 4.45 16.30
C MET A 1 -14.45 5.42 15.80
N SER A 2 -13.69 5.96 16.69
CA SER A 2 -12.57 6.81 16.33
C SER A 2 -11.36 6.49 17.19
N ASP A 3 -10.20 6.45 16.56
CA ASP A 3 -8.92 6.25 17.22
C ASP A 3 -8.07 7.49 17.05
N SER A 4 -7.30 7.83 18.06
CA SER A 4 -6.31 8.89 17.96
C SER A 4 -4.92 8.33 18.17
N VAL A 5 -3.99 8.78 17.33
CA VAL A 5 -2.60 8.33 17.33
C VAL A 5 -1.68 9.54 17.30
N ALA A 6 -0.65 9.51 18.12
CA ALA A 6 0.42 10.49 18.07
C ALA A 6 1.71 9.80 17.62
N VAL A 7 2.29 10.30 16.54
CA VAL A 7 3.52 9.74 15.95
C VAL A 7 4.51 10.88 15.71
N PRO A 8 5.79 10.72 16.11
CA PRO A 8 6.80 11.72 15.75
C PRO A 8 7.03 11.71 14.25
N ILE A 9 7.01 12.89 13.62
CA ILE A 9 7.19 13.04 12.18
C ILE A 9 8.21 14.11 11.87
N ALA A 10 8.82 13.99 10.70
CA ALA A 10 9.70 14.99 10.13
C ALA A 10 9.50 15.03 8.62
N GLY A 11 9.62 16.20 8.01
CA GLY A 11 9.54 16.33 6.57
C GLY A 11 10.71 15.63 5.87
N ALA A 12 10.47 15.14 4.66
CA ALA A 12 11.50 14.52 3.84
C ALA A 12 12.58 15.55 3.47
N VAL A 13 13.85 15.14 3.56
CA VAL A 13 14.99 16.02 3.25
C VAL A 13 14.91 16.54 1.82
N VAL A 14 14.52 15.70 0.87
CA VAL A 14 14.38 16.07 -0.55
C VAL A 14 13.33 17.18 -0.77
N LEU A 15 12.38 17.33 0.15
CA LEU A 15 11.36 18.40 0.11
C LEU A 15 11.66 19.55 1.08
N GLY A 16 12.89 19.61 1.61
CA GLY A 16 13.31 20.64 2.53
C GLY A 16 13.07 20.35 4.01
N GLY A 17 12.67 19.13 4.36
CA GLY A 17 12.46 18.71 5.73
C GLY A 17 13.75 18.28 6.44
N SER A 18 13.66 18.04 7.74
CA SER A 18 14.81 17.68 8.59
C SER A 18 15.22 16.20 8.48
N GLY A 19 14.32 15.31 8.08
CA GLY A 19 14.58 13.88 8.12
C GLY A 19 14.65 13.33 9.54
N GLY A 20 15.16 12.12 9.70
CA GLY A 20 15.40 11.48 11.01
C GLY A 20 14.20 10.80 11.65
N SER A 21 13.01 11.04 11.17
CA SER A 21 11.76 10.36 11.56
C SER A 21 10.93 10.13 10.32
N ALA A 22 9.85 9.36 10.44
CA ALA A 22 8.94 9.13 9.33
C ALA A 22 8.38 10.45 8.81
N ASN A 23 8.40 10.65 7.50
CA ASN A 23 7.77 11.81 6.89
C ASN A 23 6.29 11.53 6.60
N PRO A 24 5.47 12.58 6.32
CA PRO A 24 4.05 12.39 6.06
C PRO A 24 3.74 11.42 4.93
N GLU A 25 4.52 11.43 3.86
CA GLU A 25 4.34 10.55 2.70
C GLU A 25 4.60 9.09 3.08
N GLU A 26 5.62 8.84 3.91
CA GLU A 26 5.90 7.50 4.43
C GLU A 26 4.77 7.00 5.34
N LEU A 27 4.17 7.88 6.14
CA LEU A 27 3.02 7.53 6.97
C LEU A 27 1.79 7.18 6.12
N LEU A 28 1.56 7.92 5.04
CA LEU A 28 0.50 7.60 4.09
C LEU A 28 0.73 6.23 3.46
N LEU A 29 1.95 5.96 3.01
CA LEU A 29 2.33 4.66 2.44
C LEU A 29 2.19 3.53 3.46
N ALA A 30 2.65 3.75 4.67
CA ALA A 30 2.56 2.75 5.74
C ALA A 30 1.10 2.43 6.08
N ALA A 31 0.25 3.44 6.19
CA ALA A 31 -1.18 3.26 6.46
C ALA A 31 -1.86 2.48 5.34
N THR A 32 -1.57 2.84 4.09
CA THR A 32 -2.14 2.17 2.92
C THR A 32 -1.68 0.71 2.85
N ALA A 33 -0.39 0.48 3.02
CA ALA A 33 0.19 -0.87 2.99
C ALA A 33 -0.35 -1.75 4.12
N ALA A 34 -0.40 -1.23 5.34
CA ALA A 34 -0.88 -1.97 6.51
C ALA A 34 -2.35 -2.38 6.34
N CYS A 35 -3.20 -1.45 5.92
CA CYS A 35 -4.61 -1.75 5.69
C CYS A 35 -4.80 -2.75 4.56
N PHE A 36 -4.06 -2.57 3.46
CA PHE A 36 -4.15 -3.46 2.33
C PHE A 36 -3.70 -4.89 2.69
N VAL A 37 -2.56 -5.05 3.37
CA VAL A 37 -2.06 -6.39 3.73
C VAL A 37 -3.00 -7.09 4.70
N ASN A 38 -3.60 -6.37 5.64
CA ASN A 38 -4.59 -6.95 6.55
C ASN A 38 -5.82 -7.46 5.79
N THR A 39 -6.32 -6.66 4.85
CA THR A 39 -7.46 -7.04 4.02
C THR A 39 -7.11 -8.20 3.09
N TRP A 40 -5.94 -8.16 2.49
CA TRP A 40 -5.45 -9.23 1.62
C TRP A 40 -5.31 -10.55 2.37
N ALA A 41 -4.77 -10.53 3.60
CA ALA A 41 -4.65 -11.73 4.43
C ALA A 41 -6.00 -12.41 4.68
N ILE A 42 -7.05 -11.63 4.88
CA ILE A 42 -8.42 -12.16 5.04
C ILE A 42 -8.84 -12.96 3.80
N PHE A 43 -8.63 -12.42 2.61
CA PHE A 43 -9.04 -13.08 1.37
C PHE A 43 -8.13 -14.26 1.00
N LEU A 44 -6.84 -14.18 1.29
CA LEU A 44 -5.94 -15.32 1.13
C LEU A 44 -6.44 -16.52 1.94
N LYS A 45 -6.85 -16.27 3.16
CA LYS A 45 -7.42 -17.31 4.02
C LYS A 45 -8.75 -17.83 3.49
N LYS A 46 -9.64 -16.94 3.08
CA LYS A 46 -10.96 -17.31 2.56
C LYS A 46 -10.89 -18.16 1.28
N LEU A 47 -9.93 -17.88 0.42
CA LEU A 47 -9.73 -18.62 -0.82
C LEU A 47 -8.75 -19.79 -0.67
N ALA A 48 -8.34 -20.08 0.56
CA ALA A 48 -7.44 -21.19 0.89
C ALA A 48 -6.10 -21.15 0.12
N VAL A 49 -5.56 -19.96 -0.10
CA VAL A 49 -4.23 -19.80 -0.67
C VAL A 49 -3.19 -20.05 0.43
N PRO A 50 -2.20 -20.94 0.21
CA PRO A 50 -1.24 -21.28 1.25
C PRO A 50 -0.14 -20.22 1.41
N TYR A 51 -0.52 -19.04 1.88
CA TYR A 51 0.36 -17.91 2.13
C TYR A 51 -0.10 -17.20 3.40
N SER A 52 0.52 -17.55 4.54
CA SER A 52 0.07 -17.13 5.87
C SER A 52 0.68 -15.81 6.35
N GLU A 53 1.80 -15.40 5.78
CA GLU A 53 2.50 -14.18 6.18
C GLU A 53 2.67 -13.23 4.99
N PRO A 54 1.56 -12.71 4.46
CA PRO A 54 1.64 -11.83 3.29
C PRO A 54 2.41 -10.55 3.60
N SER A 55 3.19 -10.11 2.64
CA SER A 55 3.92 -8.86 2.72
C SER A 55 3.79 -8.09 1.41
N LEU A 56 3.94 -6.78 1.51
CA LEU A 56 3.98 -5.92 0.34
C LEU A 56 4.85 -4.70 0.61
N SER A 57 5.28 -4.05 -0.45
CA SER A 57 5.95 -2.77 -0.38
C SER A 57 5.08 -1.71 -1.04
N ALA A 58 5.23 -0.47 -0.59
CA ALA A 58 4.49 0.66 -1.13
C ALA A 58 5.47 1.76 -1.53
N SER A 59 5.17 2.42 -2.63
CA SER A 59 5.94 3.57 -3.10
C SER A 59 5.01 4.61 -3.68
N CYS A 60 5.43 5.86 -3.68
CA CYS A 60 4.69 6.93 -4.34
C CYS A 60 5.63 7.83 -5.14
N GLU A 61 5.05 8.52 -6.09
CA GLU A 61 5.70 9.57 -6.82
C GLU A 61 5.17 10.91 -6.33
N VAL A 62 6.04 11.88 -6.16
CA VAL A 62 5.72 13.25 -5.78
C VAL A 62 6.17 14.15 -6.92
N GLY A 63 5.31 15.03 -7.36
CA GLY A 63 5.60 15.97 -8.43
C GLY A 63 5.02 17.34 -8.16
N PRO A 64 5.31 18.31 -9.03
CA PRO A 64 4.79 19.66 -8.88
C PRO A 64 3.26 19.68 -9.04
N ASP A 65 2.61 20.50 -8.22
CA ASP A 65 1.20 20.76 -8.34
C ASP A 65 1.00 22.00 -9.21
N PRO A 66 0.14 21.97 -10.25
CA PRO A 66 -0.13 23.16 -11.08
C PRO A 66 -0.65 24.35 -10.28
N ALA A 67 -1.29 24.11 -9.13
CA ALA A 67 -1.77 25.15 -8.23
C ALA A 67 -0.68 25.71 -7.31
N GLY A 68 0.54 25.18 -7.36
CA GLY A 68 1.68 25.55 -6.52
C GLY A 68 2.04 24.44 -5.53
N GLY A 69 3.34 24.34 -5.21
CA GLY A 69 3.85 23.32 -4.32
C GLY A 69 3.93 21.92 -4.96
N PHE A 70 3.81 20.90 -4.15
CA PHE A 70 3.96 19.49 -4.55
C PHE A 70 2.72 18.69 -4.20
N ARG A 71 2.54 17.60 -4.91
CA ARG A 71 1.47 16.63 -4.63
C ARG A 71 1.96 15.21 -4.89
N VAL A 72 1.31 14.23 -4.27
CA VAL A 72 1.48 12.82 -4.63
C VAL A 72 0.76 12.60 -5.96
N THR A 73 1.48 12.13 -6.98
CA THR A 73 0.96 11.96 -8.34
C THR A 73 0.58 10.53 -8.66
N ALA A 74 1.17 9.55 -7.97
CA ALA A 74 0.86 8.14 -8.16
C ALA A 74 1.30 7.35 -6.94
N LEU A 75 0.62 6.23 -6.68
CA LEU A 75 0.98 5.31 -5.61
C LEU A 75 0.97 3.88 -6.15
N ALA A 76 1.94 3.08 -5.76
CA ALA A 76 2.05 1.69 -6.16
C ALA A 76 2.21 0.78 -4.95
N LEU A 77 1.48 -0.31 -4.95
CA LEU A 77 1.65 -1.42 -4.01
C LEU A 77 2.22 -2.61 -4.77
N ARG A 78 3.26 -3.24 -4.23
CA ARG A 78 3.84 -4.46 -4.78
C ARG A 78 3.62 -5.59 -3.79
N ALA A 79 2.72 -6.49 -4.16
CA ALA A 79 2.41 -7.67 -3.37
C ALA A 79 3.50 -8.72 -3.60
N ARG A 80 4.22 -9.08 -2.55
CA ARG A 80 5.26 -10.09 -2.63
C ARG A 80 4.63 -11.47 -2.50
N VAL A 81 4.85 -12.31 -3.49
CA VAL A 81 4.29 -13.67 -3.49
C VAL A 81 5.40 -14.66 -3.83
N PRO A 82 5.58 -15.71 -3.00
CA PRO A 82 6.56 -16.75 -3.30
C PRO A 82 6.28 -17.43 -4.65
N ALA A 83 7.35 -17.79 -5.35
CA ALA A 83 7.26 -18.39 -6.68
C ALA A 83 6.42 -19.67 -6.71
N ASP A 84 6.54 -20.52 -5.69
CA ASP A 84 5.76 -21.75 -5.57
C ASP A 84 4.27 -21.50 -5.37
N VAL A 85 3.90 -20.48 -4.61
CA VAL A 85 2.51 -20.07 -4.43
C VAL A 85 1.93 -19.55 -5.74
N LEU A 86 2.67 -18.68 -6.45
CA LEU A 86 2.25 -18.18 -7.76
C LEU A 86 2.13 -19.31 -8.78
N GLY A 87 3.08 -20.23 -8.81
CA GLY A 87 3.06 -21.35 -9.74
C GLY A 87 1.82 -22.23 -9.60
N ALA A 88 1.37 -22.44 -8.36
CA ALA A 88 0.23 -23.30 -8.08
C ALA A 88 -1.11 -22.57 -8.00
N HIS A 89 -1.12 -21.28 -7.64
CA HIS A 89 -2.33 -20.56 -7.23
C HIS A 89 -2.50 -19.18 -7.86
N ARG A 90 -1.85 -18.88 -8.97
CA ARG A 90 -1.89 -17.54 -9.58
C ARG A 90 -3.31 -16.96 -9.74
N PRO A 91 -4.30 -17.69 -10.30
CA PRO A 91 -5.65 -17.13 -10.44
C PRO A 91 -6.28 -16.76 -9.08
N ALA A 92 -6.07 -17.58 -8.06
CA ALA A 92 -6.57 -17.30 -6.72
C ALA A 92 -5.86 -16.12 -6.08
N VAL A 93 -4.55 -16.00 -6.26
CA VAL A 93 -3.76 -14.85 -5.77
C VAL A 93 -4.26 -13.55 -6.41
N GLU A 94 -4.43 -13.53 -7.72
CA GLU A 94 -4.94 -12.36 -8.43
C GLU A 94 -6.35 -11.99 -7.95
N LYS A 95 -7.20 -12.97 -7.71
CA LYS A 95 -8.55 -12.77 -7.17
C LYS A 95 -8.50 -12.15 -5.77
N THR A 96 -7.62 -12.63 -4.89
CA THR A 96 -7.47 -12.10 -3.53
C THR A 96 -7.00 -10.65 -3.55
N LEU A 97 -6.09 -10.30 -4.47
CA LEU A 97 -5.61 -8.92 -4.62
C LEU A 97 -6.72 -7.99 -5.12
N SER A 98 -7.52 -8.42 -6.08
CA SER A 98 -8.66 -7.64 -6.55
C SER A 98 -9.69 -7.40 -5.45
N LEU A 99 -9.95 -8.40 -4.62
CA LEU A 99 -10.86 -8.27 -3.48
C LEU A 99 -10.27 -7.34 -2.41
N ALA A 100 -8.98 -7.45 -2.14
CA ALA A 100 -8.31 -6.56 -1.19
C ALA A 100 -8.39 -5.10 -1.66
N GLU A 101 -8.16 -4.86 -2.94
CA GLU A 101 -8.26 -3.52 -3.52
C GLU A 101 -9.68 -2.97 -3.39
N LYS A 102 -10.69 -3.80 -3.63
CA LYS A 102 -12.08 -3.40 -3.54
C LYS A 102 -12.52 -3.05 -2.11
N TYR A 103 -12.02 -3.78 -1.11
CA TYR A 103 -12.50 -3.67 0.26
C TYR A 103 -11.56 -2.98 1.23
N CYS A 104 -10.33 -2.65 0.84
CA CYS A 104 -9.40 -1.93 1.71
C CYS A 104 -9.91 -0.51 1.97
N ILE A 105 -10.19 -0.22 3.24
CA ILE A 105 -10.77 1.06 3.66
C ILE A 105 -9.85 2.23 3.28
N VAL A 106 -8.57 2.13 3.58
CA VAL A 106 -7.60 3.21 3.32
C VAL A 106 -7.37 3.38 1.81
N SER A 107 -7.28 2.29 1.06
CA SER A 107 -7.12 2.35 -0.41
C SER A 107 -8.28 3.07 -1.09
N LYS A 108 -9.49 2.94 -0.58
CA LYS A 108 -10.66 3.67 -1.11
C LYS A 108 -10.47 5.18 -1.00
N VAL A 109 -9.91 5.66 0.12
CA VAL A 109 -9.62 7.08 0.32
C VAL A 109 -8.52 7.53 -0.62
N VAL A 110 -7.43 6.78 -0.70
CA VAL A 110 -6.28 7.12 -1.56
C VAL A 110 -6.67 7.17 -3.02
N ARG A 111 -7.39 6.15 -3.50
CA ARG A 111 -7.80 6.07 -4.91
C ARG A 111 -8.77 7.16 -5.35
N ALA A 112 -9.47 7.77 -4.40
CA ALA A 112 -10.35 8.89 -4.70
C ALA A 112 -9.58 10.14 -5.19
N GLY A 113 -8.30 10.26 -4.80
CA GLY A 113 -7.49 11.43 -5.15
C GLY A 113 -6.23 11.13 -5.95
N VAL A 114 -5.76 9.87 -5.97
CA VAL A 114 -4.47 9.50 -6.56
C VAL A 114 -4.60 8.18 -7.32
N PRO A 115 -4.04 8.09 -8.53
CA PRO A 115 -3.93 6.80 -9.22
C PRO A 115 -3.12 5.81 -8.36
N MET A 116 -3.68 4.63 -8.14
CA MET A 116 -3.02 3.57 -7.39
C MET A 116 -3.04 2.27 -8.20
N LYS A 117 -1.90 1.62 -8.30
CA LYS A 117 -1.79 0.32 -8.94
C LYS A 117 -1.28 -0.72 -7.96
N VAL A 118 -1.71 -1.95 -8.15
CA VAL A 118 -1.27 -3.12 -7.39
C VAL A 118 -0.59 -4.08 -8.35
N GLU A 119 0.65 -4.42 -8.04
CA GLU A 119 1.48 -5.31 -8.85
C GLU A 119 1.90 -6.52 -8.02
N ILE A 120 2.15 -7.64 -8.69
CA ILE A 120 2.73 -8.83 -8.06
C ILE A 120 4.24 -8.80 -8.27
N GLU A 121 4.97 -8.99 -7.17
CA GLU A 121 6.43 -9.22 -7.19
C GLU A 121 6.68 -10.65 -6.76
N GLU A 122 7.20 -11.46 -7.68
CA GLU A 122 7.56 -12.85 -7.38
C GLU A 122 8.84 -12.91 -6.57
N THR A 123 8.83 -13.64 -5.49
CA THR A 123 9.99 -13.75 -4.59
C THR A 123 10.52 -15.18 -4.43
#